data_c6c02301aac204341c7f610af562ae12
#
_entry.id   c6c02301aac204341c7f610af562ae12
#
_cell.length_a   1.000
_cell.length_b   1.000
_cell.length_c   1.000
_cell.angle_alpha   90.00
_cell.angle_beta   90.00
_cell.angle_gamma   90.00
#
_symmetry.space_group_name_H-M   'P 1'
#
loop_
_entity.id
_entity.type
_entity.pdbx_description
1 polymer ?
#
loop_
_entity_poly.entity_id
_entity_poly.type
_entity_poly.pdbx_seq_one_letter_code
_entity_poly.pdbx_strand_id
1 'polypeptide(L)'
;MKKIGIIGGGISGLTLGCVLKGSGKECVIFERSSALSEHGAGISLTPNACKILDEIDILDAVRAESCSPLDIAWRDDQGNVIKKVNINEFGEVITSNRKVLINKLYEKFINLGGEIKFNHELLDIINEKELVFKNQENISVDYIAGCDGIKSLIRTNKIKKDKIT
;
A
#
# COMPACT_ATOMS: atom_id res chain seq x y z
N MET A 1 13.51 20.87 5.19
CA MET A 1 12.28 20.36 4.54
C MET A 1 11.44 19.64 5.60
N LYS A 2 10.11 19.65 5.45
CA LYS A 2 9.22 18.94 6.40
C LYS A 2 9.30 17.44 6.14
N LYS A 3 9.46 16.65 7.22
CA LYS A 3 9.61 15.18 7.17
C LYS A 3 8.27 14.50 7.45
N ILE A 4 7.87 13.58 6.59
CA ILE A 4 6.64 12.79 6.70
C ILE A 4 6.99 11.38 7.17
N GLY A 5 6.41 10.94 8.29
CA GLY A 5 6.49 9.55 8.76
C GLY A 5 5.31 8.75 8.23
N ILE A 6 5.57 7.70 7.46
CA ILE A 6 4.56 6.77 6.96
C ILE A 6 4.61 5.51 7.82
N ILE A 7 3.53 5.16 8.48
CA ILE A 7 3.45 3.99 9.35
C ILE A 7 2.83 2.82 8.58
N GLY A 8 3.66 1.81 8.30
CA GLY A 8 3.33 0.60 7.54
C GLY A 8 3.95 0.57 6.15
N GLY A 9 4.75 -0.47 5.87
CA GLY A 9 5.44 -0.76 4.60
C GLY A 9 4.65 -1.63 3.64
N GLY A 10 3.31 -1.66 3.74
CA GLY A 10 2.45 -2.37 2.81
C GLY A 10 2.20 -1.59 1.51
N ILE A 11 1.29 -2.10 0.66
CA ILE A 11 0.95 -1.49 -0.63
C ILE A 11 0.63 0.00 -0.47
N SER A 12 -0.23 0.36 0.50
CA SER A 12 -0.64 1.76 0.71
C SER A 12 0.53 2.66 1.10
N GLY A 13 1.40 2.21 2.03
CA GLY A 13 2.54 3.00 2.48
C GLY A 13 3.60 3.16 1.40
N LEU A 14 3.91 2.09 0.68
CA LEU A 14 4.86 2.14 -0.44
C LEU A 14 4.35 3.02 -1.58
N THR A 15 3.06 2.91 -1.95
CA THR A 15 2.46 3.77 -2.99
C THR A 15 2.52 5.24 -2.58
N LEU A 16 2.12 5.56 -1.34
CA LEU A 16 2.20 6.92 -0.82
C LEU A 16 3.64 7.43 -0.80
N GLY A 17 4.59 6.59 -0.39
CA GLY A 17 6.02 6.89 -0.41
C GLY A 17 6.53 7.24 -1.81
N CYS A 18 6.16 6.45 -2.82
CA CYS A 18 6.51 6.72 -4.23
C CYS A 18 5.97 8.06 -4.70
N VAL A 19 4.69 8.34 -4.44
CA VAL A 19 4.04 9.62 -4.82
C VAL A 19 4.73 10.81 -4.15
N LEU A 20 5.00 10.71 -2.84
CA LEU A 20 5.66 11.78 -2.09
C LEU A 20 7.08 12.04 -2.58
N LYS A 21 7.89 10.98 -2.73
CA LYS A 21 9.28 11.12 -3.23
C LYS A 21 9.31 11.63 -4.67
N GLY A 22 8.43 11.13 -5.54
CA GLY A 22 8.29 11.63 -6.91
C GLY A 22 7.89 13.12 -6.97
N SER A 23 7.19 13.62 -5.95
CA SER A 23 6.83 15.04 -5.79
C SER A 23 7.88 15.86 -5.03
N GLY A 24 9.08 15.32 -4.78
CA GLY A 24 10.16 16.01 -4.07
C GLY A 24 9.91 16.22 -2.57
N LYS A 25 9.05 15.41 -1.95
CA LYS A 25 8.77 15.48 -0.51
C LYS A 25 9.65 14.48 0.26
N GLU A 26 10.09 14.88 1.45
CA GLU A 26 10.85 14.00 2.33
C GLU A 26 9.91 13.12 3.15
N CYS A 27 10.08 11.78 3.01
CA CYS A 27 9.33 10.81 3.79
C CYS A 27 10.19 9.60 4.16
N VAL A 28 9.81 8.95 5.27
CA VAL A 28 10.40 7.70 5.76
C VAL A 28 9.26 6.75 6.09
N ILE A 29 9.36 5.50 5.66
CA ILE A 29 8.42 4.44 6.00
C ILE A 29 8.94 3.69 7.22
N PHE A 30 8.07 3.48 8.21
CA PHE A 30 8.33 2.67 9.40
C PHE A 30 7.51 1.38 9.31
N GLU A 31 8.18 0.24 9.22
CA GLU A 31 7.56 -1.08 9.09
C GLU A 31 7.90 -1.94 10.33
N ARG A 32 6.89 -2.55 10.92
CA ARG A 32 7.04 -3.38 12.13
C ARG A 32 7.79 -4.68 11.88
N SER A 33 7.66 -5.24 10.69
CA SER A 33 8.30 -6.49 10.29
C SER A 33 9.79 -6.27 10.02
N SER A 34 10.57 -7.34 10.06
CA SER A 34 12.00 -7.30 9.69
C SER A 34 12.25 -7.24 8.19
N ALA A 35 11.22 -7.51 7.38
CA ALA A 35 11.24 -7.45 5.92
C ALA A 35 9.83 -7.19 5.38
N LEU A 36 9.72 -6.91 4.09
CA LEU A 36 8.43 -6.83 3.41
C LEU A 36 7.74 -8.20 3.43
N SER A 37 6.42 -8.18 3.63
CA SER A 37 5.64 -9.42 3.65
C SER A 37 5.63 -10.07 2.25
N GLU A 38 6.16 -11.26 2.17
CA GLU A 38 6.12 -12.09 0.96
C GLU A 38 4.82 -12.89 0.82
N HIS A 39 3.95 -12.86 1.83
CA HIS A 39 2.70 -13.60 1.85
C HIS A 39 1.61 -12.82 1.12
N GLY A 40 0.91 -13.46 0.23
CA GLY A 40 -0.23 -12.83 -0.41
C GLY A 40 -0.91 -13.70 -1.46
N ALA A 41 -2.22 -13.61 -1.44
CA ALA A 41 -3.08 -14.08 -2.52
C ALA A 41 -2.96 -13.15 -3.74
N GLY A 42 -3.64 -13.49 -4.83
CA GLY A 42 -3.80 -12.58 -5.94
C GLY A 42 -4.48 -11.27 -5.54
N ILE A 43 -4.19 -10.23 -6.27
CA ILE A 43 -4.83 -8.92 -6.14
C ILE A 43 -5.32 -8.45 -7.51
N SER A 44 -6.55 -7.97 -7.57
CA SER A 44 -7.08 -7.33 -8.77
C SER A 44 -6.87 -5.82 -8.69
N LEU A 45 -6.19 -5.28 -9.67
CA LEU A 45 -5.93 -3.86 -9.84
C LEU A 45 -6.97 -3.32 -10.82
N THR A 46 -7.86 -2.50 -10.31
CA THR A 46 -8.92 -1.83 -11.07
C THR A 46 -8.37 -0.61 -11.83
N PRO A 47 -9.10 -0.03 -12.79
CA PRO A 47 -8.61 1.08 -13.61
C PRO A 47 -8.05 2.27 -12.82
N ASN A 48 -8.67 2.59 -11.68
CA ASN A 48 -8.16 3.64 -10.79
C ASN A 48 -6.82 3.28 -10.13
N ALA A 49 -6.61 2.00 -9.78
CA ALA A 49 -5.32 1.54 -9.26
C ALA A 49 -4.26 1.55 -10.38
N CYS A 50 -4.61 1.07 -11.58
CA CYS A 50 -3.71 1.12 -12.75
C CYS A 50 -3.25 2.56 -13.04
N LYS A 51 -4.17 3.53 -12.98
CA LYS A 51 -3.82 4.95 -13.16
C LYS A 51 -2.78 5.44 -12.16
N ILE A 52 -2.90 5.09 -10.87
CA ILE A 52 -1.90 5.47 -9.86
C ILE A 52 -0.55 4.81 -10.13
N LEU A 53 -0.55 3.53 -10.56
CA LEU A 53 0.68 2.83 -10.89
C LEU A 53 1.36 3.39 -12.14
N ASP A 54 0.59 3.90 -13.09
CA ASP A 54 1.06 4.62 -14.26
C ASP A 54 1.70 5.97 -13.87
N GLU A 55 1.04 6.76 -13.03
CA GLU A 55 1.54 8.04 -12.52
C GLU A 55 2.87 7.92 -11.76
N ILE A 56 3.17 6.75 -11.18
CA ILE A 56 4.45 6.46 -10.51
C ILE A 56 5.38 5.57 -11.37
N ASP A 57 5.13 5.42 -12.66
CA ASP A 57 5.93 4.69 -13.65
C ASP A 57 6.28 3.24 -13.28
N ILE A 58 5.31 2.46 -12.78
CA ILE A 58 5.50 1.02 -12.51
C ILE A 58 4.43 0.13 -13.14
N LEU A 59 3.42 0.70 -13.81
CA LEU A 59 2.31 -0.05 -14.37
C LEU A 59 2.78 -1.11 -15.36
N ASP A 60 3.67 -0.76 -16.28
CA ASP A 60 4.20 -1.70 -17.28
C ASP A 60 5.00 -2.83 -16.65
N ALA A 61 5.80 -2.54 -15.62
CA ALA A 61 6.56 -3.55 -14.91
C ALA A 61 5.66 -4.52 -14.14
N VAL A 62 4.53 -4.04 -13.59
CA VAL A 62 3.52 -4.90 -12.95
C VAL A 62 2.78 -5.71 -13.99
N ARG A 63 2.38 -5.09 -15.13
CA ARG A 63 1.66 -5.76 -16.23
C ARG A 63 2.45 -6.92 -16.81
N ALA A 64 3.77 -6.77 -16.98
CA ALA A 64 4.64 -7.80 -17.54
C ALA A 64 4.68 -9.11 -16.73
N GLU A 65 4.40 -9.04 -15.41
CA GLU A 65 4.36 -10.19 -14.50
C GLU A 65 2.93 -10.53 -14.01
N SER A 66 1.92 -10.12 -14.77
CA SER A 66 0.51 -10.21 -14.38
C SER A 66 -0.37 -10.72 -15.53
N CYS A 67 -1.64 -10.97 -15.23
CA CYS A 67 -2.64 -11.34 -16.22
C CYS A 67 -3.68 -10.23 -16.37
N SER A 68 -4.12 -9.98 -17.59
CA SER A 68 -5.26 -9.11 -17.90
C SER A 68 -6.48 -9.96 -18.23
N PRO A 69 -7.41 -10.16 -17.29
CA PRO A 69 -8.61 -10.95 -17.55
C PRO A 69 -9.53 -10.21 -18.53
N LEU A 70 -10.13 -10.98 -19.44
CA LEU A 70 -11.08 -10.41 -20.42
C LEU A 70 -12.49 -10.32 -19.86
N ASP A 71 -12.84 -11.23 -18.97
CA ASP A 71 -14.18 -11.31 -18.40
C ASP A 71 -14.19 -11.88 -16.98
N ILE A 72 -15.31 -11.66 -16.27
CA ILE A 72 -15.65 -12.34 -15.02
C ILE A 72 -16.93 -13.13 -15.26
N ALA A 73 -16.94 -14.41 -14.90
CA ALA A 73 -18.11 -15.26 -14.98
C ALA A 73 -18.47 -15.82 -13.60
N TRP A 74 -19.73 -15.65 -13.22
CA TRP A 74 -20.34 -16.34 -12.09
C TRP A 74 -20.95 -17.64 -12.56
N ARG A 75 -20.69 -18.72 -11.86
CA ARG A 75 -21.17 -20.04 -12.19
C ARG A 75 -21.92 -20.66 -11.01
N ASP A 76 -22.87 -21.56 -11.29
CA ASP A 76 -23.48 -22.39 -10.28
C ASP A 76 -22.54 -23.55 -9.86
N ASP A 77 -23.02 -24.37 -8.94
CA ASP A 77 -22.32 -25.56 -8.44
C ASP A 77 -22.14 -26.68 -9.50
N GLN A 78 -22.89 -26.61 -10.61
CA GLN A 78 -22.78 -27.50 -11.76
C GLN A 78 -21.86 -26.94 -12.86
N GLY A 79 -21.35 -25.71 -12.69
CA GLY A 79 -20.46 -25.05 -13.64
C GLY A 79 -21.17 -24.25 -14.72
N ASN A 80 -22.52 -24.14 -14.73
CA ASN A 80 -23.24 -23.34 -15.68
C ASN A 80 -23.03 -21.84 -15.42
N VAL A 81 -22.90 -21.05 -16.48
CA VAL A 81 -22.69 -19.62 -16.37
C VAL A 81 -24.01 -18.94 -15.98
N ILE A 82 -24.06 -18.36 -14.78
CA ILE A 82 -25.18 -17.54 -14.30
C ILE A 82 -25.10 -16.15 -14.91
N LYS A 83 -23.89 -15.56 -14.90
CA LYS A 83 -23.64 -14.22 -15.42
C LYS A 83 -22.21 -14.11 -15.92
N LYS A 84 -22.02 -13.39 -17.02
CA LYS A 84 -20.71 -13.04 -17.57
C LYS A 84 -20.68 -11.53 -17.83
N VAL A 85 -19.56 -10.90 -17.46
CA VAL A 85 -19.33 -9.48 -17.66
C VAL A 85 -17.99 -9.28 -18.31
N ASN A 86 -17.95 -8.55 -19.41
CA ASN A 86 -16.71 -8.12 -20.05
C ASN A 86 -16.09 -7.00 -19.23
N ILE A 87 -14.89 -7.25 -18.71
CA ILE A 87 -14.22 -6.30 -17.83
C ILE A 87 -13.70 -5.10 -18.60
N ASN A 88 -13.31 -5.28 -19.86
CA ASN A 88 -12.72 -4.22 -20.67
C ASN A 88 -13.68 -3.05 -20.95
N GLU A 89 -14.99 -3.25 -20.76
CA GLU A 89 -15.99 -2.17 -20.85
C GLU A 89 -15.83 -1.12 -19.74
N PHE A 90 -15.17 -1.48 -18.63
CA PHE A 90 -14.95 -0.61 -17.47
C PHE A 90 -13.52 -0.05 -17.39
N GLY A 91 -12.66 -0.38 -18.37
CA GLY A 91 -11.26 -0.03 -18.42
C GLY A 91 -10.33 -1.20 -18.07
N GLU A 92 -9.03 -0.96 -18.03
CA GLU A 92 -8.03 -2.00 -17.77
C GLU A 92 -8.13 -2.56 -16.34
N VAL A 93 -8.21 -3.89 -16.25
CA VAL A 93 -8.07 -4.61 -14.98
C VAL A 93 -6.89 -5.58 -15.09
N ILE A 94 -6.01 -5.57 -14.11
CA ILE A 94 -4.85 -6.46 -14.02
C ILE A 94 -5.02 -7.35 -12.79
N THR A 95 -4.84 -8.65 -12.94
CA THR A 95 -4.76 -9.59 -11.82
C THR A 95 -3.31 -9.99 -11.62
N SER A 96 -2.75 -9.60 -10.51
CA SER A 96 -1.34 -9.79 -10.17
C SER A 96 -1.18 -10.60 -8.87
N ASN A 97 0.02 -11.10 -8.65
CA ASN A 97 0.42 -11.56 -7.33
C ASN A 97 0.76 -10.35 -6.45
N ARG A 98 0.26 -10.35 -5.21
CA ARG A 98 0.53 -9.28 -4.24
C ARG A 98 2.03 -9.06 -4.01
N LYS A 99 2.83 -10.12 -4.06
CA LYS A 99 4.30 -10.05 -3.94
C LYS A 99 4.92 -9.26 -5.09
N VAL A 100 4.48 -9.50 -6.32
CA VAL A 100 4.95 -8.74 -7.49
C VAL A 100 4.71 -7.25 -7.29
N LEU A 101 3.48 -6.87 -6.95
CA LEU A 101 3.13 -5.47 -6.73
C LEU A 101 3.96 -4.81 -5.61
N ILE A 102 4.11 -5.50 -4.47
CA ILE A 102 4.91 -4.97 -3.34
C ILE A 102 6.37 -4.79 -3.75
N ASN A 103 6.97 -5.75 -4.46
CA ASN A 103 8.35 -5.66 -4.88
C ASN A 103 8.57 -4.50 -5.87
N LYS A 104 7.69 -4.32 -6.86
CA LYS A 104 7.80 -3.19 -7.81
C LYS A 104 7.65 -1.84 -7.10
N LEU A 105 6.72 -1.73 -6.17
CA LEU A 105 6.56 -0.53 -5.33
C LEU A 105 7.80 -0.26 -4.48
N TYR A 106 8.37 -1.28 -3.87
CA TYR A 106 9.57 -1.17 -3.05
C TYR A 106 10.77 -0.72 -3.88
N GLU A 107 11.03 -1.40 -5.00
CA GLU A 107 12.11 -1.05 -5.93
C GLU A 107 11.99 0.42 -6.38
N LYS A 108 10.78 0.84 -6.78
CA LYS A 108 10.53 2.24 -7.17
C LYS A 108 10.81 3.21 -6.04
N PHE A 109 10.33 2.91 -4.82
CA PHE A 109 10.52 3.76 -3.66
C PHE A 109 12.02 3.95 -3.32
N ILE A 110 12.79 2.85 -3.32
CA ILE A 110 14.23 2.91 -3.07
C ILE A 110 14.96 3.67 -4.18
N ASN A 111 14.60 3.45 -5.45
CA ASN A 111 15.20 4.16 -6.59
C ASN A 111 14.94 5.68 -6.55
N LEU A 112 13.82 6.10 -5.93
CA LEU A 112 13.53 7.52 -5.66
C LEU A 112 14.26 8.07 -4.43
N GLY A 113 15.18 7.31 -3.82
CA GLY A 113 15.90 7.70 -2.60
C GLY A 113 15.02 7.61 -1.35
N GLY A 114 14.01 6.73 -1.35
CA GLY A 114 13.18 6.46 -0.17
C GLY A 114 13.90 5.62 0.87
N GLU A 115 13.56 5.83 2.15
CA GLU A 115 14.09 5.08 3.30
C GLU A 115 12.98 4.28 3.96
N ILE A 116 13.22 2.98 4.21
CA ILE A 116 12.35 2.15 5.04
C ILE A 116 13.11 1.71 6.29
N LYS A 117 12.53 1.96 7.45
CA LYS A 117 13.00 1.47 8.74
C LYS A 117 12.19 0.25 9.14
N PHE A 118 12.79 -0.92 8.99
CA PHE A 118 12.22 -2.18 9.46
C PHE A 118 12.35 -2.34 10.98
N ASN A 119 11.61 -3.29 11.57
CA ASN A 119 11.57 -3.52 13.03
C ASN A 119 11.11 -2.29 13.83
N HIS A 120 10.32 -1.41 13.23
CA HIS A 120 9.75 -0.22 13.85
C HIS A 120 8.25 -0.39 14.10
N GLU A 121 7.92 -1.19 15.12
CA GLU A 121 6.52 -1.36 15.58
C GLU A 121 6.09 -0.13 16.36
N LEU A 122 5.15 0.65 15.81
CA LEU A 122 4.61 1.83 16.49
C LEU A 122 3.77 1.40 17.69
N LEU A 123 4.05 1.99 18.86
CA LEU A 123 3.28 1.80 20.10
C LEU A 123 2.38 2.99 20.42
N ASP A 124 2.88 4.21 20.19
CA ASP A 124 2.13 5.44 20.50
C ASP A 124 2.66 6.62 19.68
N ILE A 125 1.92 7.73 19.76
CA ILE A 125 2.27 9.02 19.16
C ILE A 125 2.10 10.09 20.24
N ILE A 126 3.20 10.75 20.61
CA ILE A 126 3.23 11.82 21.60
C ILE A 126 3.22 13.18 20.87
N ASN A 127 2.43 14.14 21.38
CA ASN A 127 2.36 15.52 20.86
C ASN A 127 2.17 15.61 19.34
N GLU A 128 1.46 14.62 18.73
CA GLU A 128 1.13 14.53 17.31
C GLU A 128 2.32 14.45 16.35
N LYS A 129 3.55 14.36 16.85
CA LYS A 129 4.78 14.41 16.06
C LYS A 129 5.84 13.39 16.47
N GLU A 130 5.83 12.92 17.70
CA GLU A 130 6.84 11.99 18.20
C GLU A 130 6.29 10.56 18.15
N LEU A 131 6.92 9.75 17.31
CA LEU A 131 6.61 8.34 17.14
C LEU A 131 7.35 7.52 18.18
N VAL A 132 6.62 6.77 18.98
CA VAL A 132 7.16 5.85 20.00
C VAL A 132 7.14 4.43 19.45
N PHE A 133 8.31 3.83 19.33
CA PHE A 133 8.47 2.49 18.79
C PHE A 133 8.84 1.47 19.86
N LYS A 134 8.49 0.21 19.62
CA LYS A 134 8.88 -0.92 20.44
C LYS A 134 10.37 -1.22 20.24
N ASN A 135 11.14 -1.20 21.32
CA ASN A 135 12.58 -1.52 21.31
C ASN A 135 13.44 -0.66 20.35
N GLN A 136 12.98 0.55 20.03
CA GLN A 136 13.70 1.51 19.20
C GLN A 136 13.60 2.91 19.84
N GLU A 137 14.48 3.82 19.42
CA GLU A 137 14.42 5.23 19.83
C GLU A 137 13.18 5.92 19.23
N ASN A 138 12.66 6.90 20.00
CA ASN A 138 11.57 7.75 19.50
C ASN A 138 12.06 8.62 18.33
N ILE A 139 11.18 8.84 17.37
CA ILE A 139 11.51 9.62 16.18
C ILE A 139 10.47 10.72 15.99
N SER A 140 10.96 11.96 15.86
CA SER A 140 10.09 13.11 15.56
C SER A 140 9.94 13.29 14.04
N VAL A 141 8.70 13.60 13.63
CA VAL A 141 8.32 13.93 12.25
C VAL A 141 7.38 15.13 12.24
N ASP A 142 7.23 15.79 11.10
CA ASP A 142 6.33 16.93 10.97
C ASP A 142 4.89 16.49 10.69
N TYR A 143 4.72 15.41 9.94
CA TYR A 143 3.42 14.81 9.57
C TYR A 143 3.47 13.31 9.70
N ILE A 144 2.34 12.70 9.99
CA ILE A 144 2.17 11.25 10.14
C ILE A 144 1.10 10.78 9.17
N ALA A 145 1.42 9.76 8.36
CA ALA A 145 0.49 9.07 7.51
C ALA A 145 0.26 7.63 7.99
N GLY A 146 -0.97 7.30 8.38
CA GLY A 146 -1.35 5.97 8.86
C GLY A 146 -1.63 5.02 7.71
N CYS A 147 -0.72 4.10 7.44
CA CYS A 147 -0.83 3.00 6.48
C CYS A 147 -0.68 1.63 7.17
N ASP A 148 -0.98 1.56 8.47
CA ASP A 148 -0.75 0.45 9.40
C ASP A 148 -1.83 -0.66 9.34
N GLY A 149 -2.69 -0.60 8.33
CA GLY A 149 -3.58 -1.68 7.92
C GLY A 149 -4.87 -1.82 8.74
N ILE A 150 -5.46 -3.01 8.69
CA ILE A 150 -6.80 -3.27 9.27
C ILE A 150 -6.85 -3.10 10.79
N LYS A 151 -5.74 -3.38 11.48
CA LYS A 151 -5.59 -3.21 12.93
C LYS A 151 -4.90 -1.89 13.28
N SER A 152 -5.18 -0.84 12.52
CA SER A 152 -4.53 0.48 12.65
C SER A 152 -4.60 1.02 14.09
N LEU A 153 -3.44 1.23 14.66
CA LEU A 153 -3.27 1.90 15.95
C LEU A 153 -3.59 3.38 15.82
N ILE A 154 -3.18 4.00 14.72
CA ILE A 154 -3.42 5.43 14.46
C ILE A 154 -4.92 5.69 14.40
N ARG A 155 -5.69 4.89 13.67
CA ARG A 155 -7.15 5.02 13.61
C ARG A 155 -7.78 4.84 15.00
N THR A 156 -7.32 3.85 15.77
CA THR A 156 -7.90 3.54 17.07
C THR A 156 -7.63 4.63 18.11
N ASN A 157 -6.42 5.21 18.10
CA ASN A 157 -5.99 6.15 19.15
C ASN A 157 -6.22 7.62 18.78
N LYS A 158 -6.23 7.97 17.48
CA LYS A 158 -6.28 9.39 17.05
C LYS A 158 -7.58 9.78 16.36
N ILE A 159 -8.30 8.84 15.77
CA ILE A 159 -9.63 9.10 15.20
C ILE A 159 -10.65 8.63 16.23
N LYS A 160 -11.47 9.55 16.75
CA LYS A 160 -12.57 9.19 17.66
C LYS A 160 -13.38 8.07 17.03
N LYS A 161 -13.64 7.02 17.81
CA LYS A 161 -14.62 5.99 17.44
C LYS A 161 -15.99 6.66 17.36
N ASP A 162 -16.39 7.12 16.21
CA ASP A 162 -17.79 7.20 15.90
C ASP A 162 -18.28 5.76 15.94
N LYS A 163 -19.17 5.49 16.92
CA LYS A 163 -19.84 4.19 16.98
C LYS A 163 -20.58 4.04 15.67
N ILE A 164 -20.05 3.17 14.81
CA ILE A 164 -20.83 2.65 13.68
C ILE A 164 -21.91 1.80 14.36
N THR A 165 -23.10 2.39 14.47
CA THR A 165 -24.33 1.69 14.87
C THR A 165 -24.85 0.92 13.66
#